data_938282a26c822ba80dac18d8fddb247e
#
_entry.id   938282a26c822ba80dac18d8fddb247e
#
_cell.length_a   1.000
_cell.length_b   1.000
_cell.length_c   1.000
_cell.angle_alpha   90.00
_cell.angle_beta   90.00
_cell.angle_gamma   90.00
#
_symmetry.space_group_name_H-M   'P 1'
#
loop_
_entity.id
_entity.type
_entity.pdbx_description
1 polymer ?
#
loop_
_entity_poly.entity_id
_entity_poly.type
_entity_poly.pdbx_seq_one_letter_code
_entity_poly.pdbx_strand_id
1 'polypeptide(L)'
;MAQDEAEASLSVADFRRQVRAWLADADIPQLPAGYEGRSALLRAWHRTLYAAGWIGIQWPRDVGGRGLTVHHQIAFNEELTRVRAPQPAGAIGLEIVGPTILKYGTRAQRYRFIQPLLADDEVWCQGFSEPGAGSDLAALRTSAVRDVDDLVITGQKIWTSWATDADWCALLVRTDPTAGKPHQGISYVLVDMHSPGVTIKPIVMLNGDAEFNELFFDEVRYRWQTCSAA
;
A
#
# COMPACT_ATOMS: atom_id res chain seq x y z
N MET A 1 3.36 11.34 -27.68
CA MET A 1 3.18 12.81 -27.85
C MET A 1 1.71 13.20 -28.04
N ALA A 2 1.03 12.87 -29.15
CA ALA A 2 -0.38 13.30 -29.35
C ALA A 2 -1.38 12.72 -28.32
N GLN A 3 -1.22 11.47 -27.90
CA GLN A 3 -2.02 10.88 -26.82
C GLN A 3 -1.73 11.51 -25.45
N ASP A 4 -0.47 11.86 -25.17
CA ASP A 4 -0.06 12.51 -23.92
C ASP A 4 -0.61 13.94 -23.79
N GLU A 5 -0.66 14.68 -24.91
CA GLU A 5 -1.25 16.03 -24.95
C GLU A 5 -2.78 15.99 -24.81
N ALA A 6 -3.44 15.02 -25.42
CA ALA A 6 -4.90 14.83 -25.31
C ALA A 6 -5.32 14.46 -23.87
N GLU A 7 -4.55 13.63 -23.17
CA GLU A 7 -4.84 13.27 -21.79
C GLU A 7 -4.52 14.39 -20.78
N ALA A 8 -3.51 15.23 -21.06
CA ALA A 8 -3.20 16.40 -20.24
C ALA A 8 -4.29 17.48 -20.30
N SER A 9 -5.14 17.46 -21.35
CA SER A 9 -6.27 18.36 -21.55
C SER A 9 -7.64 17.75 -21.20
N LEU A 10 -7.66 16.50 -20.68
CA LEU A 10 -8.92 15.79 -20.39
C LEU A 10 -9.68 16.49 -19.27
N SER A 11 -10.90 16.98 -19.59
CA SER A 11 -11.74 17.58 -18.56
C SER A 11 -12.28 16.50 -17.59
N VAL A 12 -12.54 16.88 -16.33
CA VAL A 12 -13.16 15.98 -15.35
C VAL A 12 -14.51 15.45 -15.85
N ALA A 13 -15.28 16.27 -16.60
CA ALA A 13 -16.56 15.85 -17.16
C ALA A 13 -16.41 14.78 -18.25
N ASP A 14 -15.41 14.94 -19.13
CA ASP A 14 -15.10 13.95 -20.17
C ASP A 14 -14.58 12.66 -19.58
N PHE A 15 -13.68 12.75 -18.61
CA PHE A 15 -13.17 11.62 -17.85
C PHE A 15 -14.31 10.85 -17.19
N ARG A 16 -15.24 11.54 -16.52
CA ARG A 16 -16.43 10.92 -15.90
C ARG A 16 -17.28 10.18 -16.92
N ARG A 17 -17.46 10.71 -18.13
CA ARG A 17 -18.19 10.03 -19.20
C ARG A 17 -17.47 8.74 -19.63
N GLN A 18 -16.15 8.78 -19.76
CA GLN A 18 -15.35 7.58 -20.07
C GLN A 18 -15.50 6.51 -18.99
N VAL A 19 -15.39 6.88 -17.71
CA VAL A 19 -15.56 5.96 -16.57
C VAL A 19 -16.96 5.31 -16.60
N ARG A 20 -18.01 6.12 -16.81
CA ARG A 20 -19.39 5.62 -16.89
C ARG A 20 -19.62 4.65 -18.04
N ALA A 21 -19.09 4.96 -19.21
CA ALA A 21 -19.21 4.10 -20.38
C ALA A 21 -18.52 2.75 -20.12
N TRP A 22 -17.31 2.78 -19.56
CA TRP A 22 -16.58 1.55 -19.22
C TRP A 22 -17.29 0.72 -18.14
N LEU A 23 -17.79 1.37 -17.06
CA LEU A 23 -18.50 0.68 -15.98
C LEU A 23 -19.84 0.07 -16.43
N ALA A 24 -20.45 0.57 -17.49
CA ALA A 24 -21.70 0.02 -18.02
C ALA A 24 -21.51 -1.39 -18.60
N ASP A 25 -20.31 -1.69 -19.11
CA ASP A 25 -19.97 -2.97 -19.74
C ASP A 25 -19.06 -3.84 -18.85
N ALA A 26 -18.59 -3.30 -17.70
CA ALA A 26 -17.69 -4.01 -16.81
C ALA A 26 -18.42 -5.11 -16.01
N ASP A 27 -17.76 -6.26 -15.85
CA ASP A 27 -18.21 -7.32 -14.95
C ASP A 27 -17.83 -6.96 -13.50
N ILE A 28 -18.75 -6.29 -12.81
CA ILE A 28 -18.55 -5.81 -11.44
C ILE A 28 -18.76 -6.95 -10.46
N PRO A 29 -17.73 -7.34 -9.66
CA PRO A 29 -17.84 -8.47 -8.76
C PRO A 29 -18.82 -8.20 -7.61
N GLN A 30 -19.59 -9.22 -7.25
CA GLN A 30 -20.39 -9.23 -6.03
C GLN A 30 -19.55 -9.83 -4.90
N LEU A 31 -19.26 -9.02 -3.89
CA LEU A 31 -18.46 -9.47 -2.75
C LEU A 31 -19.31 -10.30 -1.77
N PRO A 32 -18.75 -11.39 -1.20
CA PRO A 32 -19.41 -12.14 -0.15
C PRO A 32 -19.58 -11.28 1.12
N ALA A 33 -20.56 -11.62 1.94
CA ALA A 33 -20.81 -10.92 3.21
C ALA A 33 -19.67 -11.11 4.22
N GLY A 34 -18.98 -12.26 4.18
CA GLY A 34 -17.83 -12.57 5.02
C GLY A 34 -16.48 -12.25 4.35
N TYR A 35 -15.41 -12.51 5.10
CA TYR A 35 -14.04 -12.26 4.66
C TYR A 35 -13.52 -13.31 3.66
N GLU A 36 -13.99 -14.55 3.80
CA GLU A 36 -13.53 -15.69 3.00
C GLU A 36 -13.79 -15.47 1.50
N GLY A 37 -12.76 -15.64 0.67
CA GLY A 37 -12.80 -15.45 -0.78
C GLY A 37 -12.86 -13.98 -1.25
N ARG A 38 -13.05 -13.04 -0.34
CA ARG A 38 -13.18 -11.61 -0.66
C ARG A 38 -11.89 -11.03 -1.25
N SER A 39 -10.74 -11.39 -0.68
CA SER A 39 -9.42 -10.91 -1.15
C SER A 39 -9.19 -11.29 -2.61
N ALA A 40 -9.43 -12.56 -2.98
CA ALA A 40 -9.26 -13.03 -4.36
C ALA A 40 -10.14 -12.27 -5.37
N LEU A 41 -11.40 -12.00 -5.03
CA LEU A 41 -12.32 -11.22 -5.88
C LEU A 41 -11.88 -9.75 -6.00
N LEU A 42 -11.44 -9.13 -4.91
CA LEU A 42 -10.94 -7.75 -4.93
C LEU A 42 -9.66 -7.63 -5.76
N ARG A 43 -8.75 -8.60 -5.66
CA ARG A 43 -7.53 -8.64 -6.48
C ARG A 43 -7.83 -8.84 -7.97
N ALA A 44 -8.76 -9.73 -8.30
CA ALA A 44 -9.22 -9.89 -9.69
C ALA A 44 -9.82 -8.59 -10.25
N TRP A 45 -10.66 -7.92 -9.45
CA TRP A 45 -11.23 -6.63 -9.80
C TRP A 45 -10.18 -5.54 -9.97
N HIS A 46 -9.20 -5.46 -9.07
CA HIS A 46 -8.08 -4.53 -9.18
C HIS A 46 -7.33 -4.72 -10.50
N ARG A 47 -7.00 -5.96 -10.88
CA ARG A 47 -6.33 -6.26 -12.15
C ARG A 47 -7.17 -5.85 -13.36
N THR A 48 -8.48 -6.04 -13.30
CA THR A 48 -9.42 -5.56 -14.33
C THR A 48 -9.36 -4.03 -14.46
N LEU A 49 -9.39 -3.32 -13.34
CA LEU A 49 -9.25 -1.87 -13.30
C LEU A 49 -7.89 -1.41 -13.82
N TYR A 50 -6.81 -2.07 -13.41
CA TYR A 50 -5.45 -1.77 -13.86
C TYR A 50 -5.30 -1.96 -15.38
N ALA A 51 -5.74 -3.10 -15.91
CA ALA A 51 -5.70 -3.39 -17.34
C ALA A 51 -6.49 -2.37 -18.18
N ALA A 52 -7.56 -1.80 -17.61
CA ALA A 52 -8.36 -0.76 -18.24
C ALA A 52 -7.81 0.68 -17.99
N GLY A 53 -6.70 0.83 -17.26
CA GLY A 53 -6.06 2.12 -16.98
C GLY A 53 -6.77 2.96 -15.92
N TRP A 54 -7.53 2.34 -15.00
CA TRP A 54 -8.25 3.03 -13.93
C TRP A 54 -7.51 3.03 -12.58
N ILE A 55 -6.31 2.45 -12.52
CA ILE A 55 -5.43 2.50 -11.34
C ILE A 55 -4.32 3.53 -11.56
N GLY A 56 -3.89 4.21 -10.49
CA GLY A 56 -2.84 5.22 -10.56
C GLY A 56 -3.24 6.50 -11.31
N ILE A 57 -4.51 6.91 -11.24
CA ILE A 57 -5.07 8.07 -11.97
C ILE A 57 -4.24 9.34 -11.73
N GLN A 58 -3.82 9.60 -10.48
CA GLN A 58 -3.03 10.78 -10.11
C GLN A 58 -1.51 10.57 -10.22
N TRP A 59 -1.06 9.32 -10.37
CA TRP A 59 0.36 9.01 -10.31
C TRP A 59 1.09 9.46 -11.57
N PRO A 60 2.40 9.77 -11.46
CA PRO A 60 3.18 10.19 -12.63
C PRO A 60 3.19 9.15 -13.74
N ARG A 61 3.23 9.61 -14.98
CA ARG A 61 3.18 8.75 -16.17
C ARG A 61 4.42 7.88 -16.32
N ASP A 62 5.58 8.40 -15.93
CA ASP A 62 6.86 7.71 -15.98
C ASP A 62 6.94 6.48 -15.08
N VAL A 63 6.00 6.34 -14.16
CA VAL A 63 5.86 5.15 -13.28
C VAL A 63 4.59 4.34 -13.54
N GLY A 64 3.88 4.62 -14.64
CA GLY A 64 2.69 3.85 -15.05
C GLY A 64 1.36 4.46 -14.63
N GLY A 65 1.35 5.65 -14.02
CA GLY A 65 0.13 6.39 -13.72
C GLY A 65 -0.38 7.21 -14.92
N ARG A 66 -1.53 7.87 -14.76
CA ARG A 66 -2.14 8.70 -15.81
C ARG A 66 -1.76 10.18 -15.73
N GLY A 67 -1.13 10.64 -14.65
CA GLY A 67 -0.74 12.05 -14.46
C GLY A 67 -1.93 13.00 -14.41
N LEU A 68 -3.11 12.52 -14.05
CA LEU A 68 -4.32 13.33 -13.91
C LEU A 68 -4.41 13.95 -12.51
N THR A 69 -5.44 14.75 -12.27
CA THR A 69 -5.59 15.49 -11.01
C THR A 69 -6.40 14.73 -9.97
N VAL A 70 -6.35 15.22 -8.72
CA VAL A 70 -7.21 14.71 -7.62
C VAL A 70 -8.70 14.77 -7.97
N HIS A 71 -9.14 15.73 -8.77
CA HIS A 71 -10.55 15.83 -9.20
C HIS A 71 -10.97 14.66 -10.09
N HIS A 72 -10.05 14.11 -10.89
CA HIS A 72 -10.30 12.90 -11.69
C HIS A 72 -10.41 11.67 -10.79
N GLN A 73 -9.55 11.57 -9.76
CA GLN A 73 -9.66 10.47 -8.78
C GLN A 73 -10.97 10.52 -8.01
N ILE A 74 -11.41 11.72 -7.58
CA ILE A 74 -12.71 11.90 -6.94
C ILE A 74 -13.84 11.46 -7.87
N ALA A 75 -13.80 11.92 -9.13
CA ALA A 75 -14.81 11.54 -10.13
C ALA A 75 -14.87 10.02 -10.35
N PHE A 76 -13.73 9.35 -10.37
CA PHE A 76 -13.66 7.89 -10.47
C PHE A 76 -14.30 7.19 -9.26
N ASN A 77 -13.96 7.61 -8.04
CA ASN A 77 -14.49 7.03 -6.81
C ASN A 77 -16.02 7.23 -6.70
N GLU A 78 -16.53 8.39 -7.12
CA GLU A 78 -17.96 8.66 -7.18
C GLU A 78 -18.69 7.75 -8.18
N GLU A 79 -18.09 7.48 -9.35
CA GLU A 79 -18.71 6.60 -10.34
C GLU A 79 -18.68 5.13 -9.91
N LEU A 80 -17.60 4.65 -9.25
CA LEU A 80 -17.60 3.33 -8.62
C LEU A 80 -18.71 3.21 -7.58
N THR A 81 -18.84 4.21 -6.71
CA THR A 81 -19.90 4.25 -5.68
C THR A 81 -21.30 4.23 -6.29
N ARG A 82 -21.52 4.99 -7.36
CA ARG A 82 -22.81 5.07 -8.06
C ARG A 82 -23.32 3.71 -8.55
N VAL A 83 -22.41 2.86 -9.03
CA VAL A 83 -22.73 1.51 -9.49
C VAL A 83 -22.51 0.43 -8.43
N ARG A 84 -22.17 0.82 -7.20
CA ARG A 84 -21.84 -0.07 -6.08
C ARG A 84 -20.70 -1.04 -6.39
N ALA A 85 -19.77 -0.64 -7.26
CA ALA A 85 -18.55 -1.39 -7.48
C ALA A 85 -17.66 -1.32 -6.24
N PRO A 86 -16.96 -2.41 -5.89
CA PRO A 86 -16.00 -2.37 -4.80
C PRO A 86 -14.82 -1.45 -5.14
N GLN A 87 -14.19 -0.91 -4.08
CA GLN A 87 -12.90 -0.24 -4.23
C GLN A 87 -11.82 -1.24 -4.68
N PRO A 88 -10.77 -0.79 -5.38
CA PRO A 88 -9.65 -1.65 -5.74
C PRO A 88 -9.05 -2.34 -4.52
N ALA A 89 -8.45 -3.51 -4.70
CA ALA A 89 -7.58 -4.12 -3.70
C ALA A 89 -6.36 -3.22 -3.44
N GLY A 90 -5.59 -3.53 -2.39
CA GLY A 90 -4.31 -2.87 -2.15
C GLY A 90 -4.40 -1.40 -1.77
N ALA A 91 -5.48 -0.96 -1.11
CA ALA A 91 -5.66 0.43 -0.67
C ALA A 91 -4.43 0.96 0.10
N ILE A 92 -3.83 0.15 0.98
CA ILE A 92 -2.60 0.53 1.71
C ILE A 92 -1.46 0.82 0.75
N GLY A 93 -1.26 -0.03 -0.26
CA GLY A 93 -0.28 0.17 -1.31
C GLY A 93 -0.55 1.46 -2.09
N LEU A 94 -1.77 1.63 -2.58
CA LEU A 94 -2.16 2.73 -3.46
C LEU A 94 -2.22 4.10 -2.75
N GLU A 95 -2.68 4.13 -1.49
CA GLU A 95 -2.98 5.39 -0.80
C GLU A 95 -1.88 5.84 0.15
N ILE A 96 -1.05 4.91 0.64
CA ILE A 96 -0.03 5.19 1.66
C ILE A 96 1.37 4.87 1.15
N VAL A 97 1.63 3.62 0.76
CA VAL A 97 2.98 3.16 0.44
C VAL A 97 3.49 3.75 -0.87
N GLY A 98 2.72 3.64 -1.94
CA GLY A 98 3.09 4.14 -3.25
C GLY A 98 3.37 5.65 -3.26
N PRO A 99 2.47 6.51 -2.74
CA PRO A 99 2.75 7.93 -2.60
C PRO A 99 3.99 8.24 -1.77
N THR A 100 4.27 7.46 -0.72
CA THR A 100 5.48 7.60 0.10
C THR A 100 6.73 7.26 -0.71
N ILE A 101 6.73 6.13 -1.44
CA ILE A 101 7.83 5.74 -2.33
C ILE A 101 8.03 6.77 -3.45
N LEU A 102 6.94 7.27 -4.05
CA LEU A 102 7.01 8.29 -5.11
C LEU A 102 7.62 9.59 -4.61
N LYS A 103 7.36 9.97 -3.37
CA LYS A 103 7.87 11.23 -2.79
C LYS A 103 9.29 11.11 -2.25
N TYR A 104 9.59 10.05 -1.50
CA TYR A 104 10.80 9.91 -0.70
C TYR A 104 11.72 8.78 -1.19
N GLY A 105 11.22 7.85 -1.99
CA GLY A 105 12.00 6.72 -2.48
C GLY A 105 13.09 7.13 -3.48
N THR A 106 14.18 6.37 -3.49
CA THR A 106 15.21 6.47 -4.52
C THR A 106 14.64 6.09 -5.90
N ARG A 107 15.36 6.46 -6.96
CA ARG A 107 14.98 6.04 -8.31
C ARG A 107 14.86 4.51 -8.44
N ALA A 108 15.79 3.78 -7.84
CA ALA A 108 15.77 2.31 -7.83
C ALA A 108 14.53 1.75 -7.14
N GLN A 109 14.14 2.30 -5.99
CA GLN A 109 12.94 1.89 -5.26
C GLN A 109 11.65 2.18 -6.07
N ARG A 110 11.55 3.35 -6.69
CA ARG A 110 10.40 3.67 -7.55
C ARG A 110 10.25 2.66 -8.69
N TYR A 111 11.35 2.35 -9.40
CA TYR A 111 11.32 1.37 -10.48
C TYR A 111 11.03 -0.06 -9.99
N ARG A 112 11.52 -0.43 -8.80
CA ARG A 112 11.32 -1.77 -8.26
C ARG A 112 9.89 -2.00 -7.76
N PHE A 113 9.29 -1.02 -7.09
CA PHE A 113 8.07 -1.24 -6.31
C PHE A 113 6.78 -0.68 -6.93
N ILE A 114 6.86 0.40 -7.71
CA ILE A 114 5.65 1.10 -8.13
C ILE A 114 4.83 0.29 -9.15
N GLN A 115 5.46 -0.28 -10.14
CA GLN A 115 4.75 -1.08 -11.17
C GLN A 115 4.06 -2.32 -10.59
N PRO A 116 4.75 -3.21 -9.82
CA PRO A 116 4.10 -4.36 -9.19
C PRO A 116 2.97 -3.97 -8.23
N LEU A 117 3.11 -2.84 -7.52
CA LEU A 117 2.07 -2.32 -6.64
C LEU A 117 0.83 -1.88 -7.42
N LEU A 118 1.01 -1.14 -8.53
CA LEU A 118 -0.09 -0.70 -9.40
C LEU A 118 -0.84 -1.89 -10.02
N ALA A 119 -0.10 -2.94 -10.43
CA ALA A 119 -0.66 -4.12 -11.07
C ALA A 119 -1.33 -5.10 -10.09
N ASP A 120 -1.16 -4.93 -8.77
CA ASP A 120 -1.52 -5.91 -7.73
C ASP A 120 -0.74 -7.24 -7.89
N ASP A 121 0.50 -7.15 -8.41
CA ASP A 121 1.42 -8.28 -8.43
C ASP A 121 2.07 -8.47 -7.06
N GLU A 122 2.28 -7.38 -6.32
CA GLU A 122 2.79 -7.36 -4.95
C GLU A 122 1.83 -6.59 -4.03
N VAL A 123 1.35 -7.26 -2.99
CA VAL A 123 0.43 -6.72 -1.99
C VAL A 123 1.20 -6.10 -0.83
N TRP A 124 0.71 -4.98 -0.31
CA TRP A 124 1.35 -4.22 0.74
C TRP A 124 0.50 -4.12 2.00
N CYS A 125 1.13 -4.31 3.15
CA CYS A 125 0.59 -3.94 4.45
C CYS A 125 1.41 -2.82 5.11
N GLN A 126 0.94 -2.31 6.26
CA GLN A 126 1.67 -1.30 7.03
C GLN A 126 1.83 -1.75 8.49
N GLY A 127 3.07 -1.80 8.99
CA GLY A 127 3.41 -2.13 10.36
C GLY A 127 3.75 -0.87 11.16
N PHE A 128 2.73 -0.14 11.67
CA PHE A 128 2.94 1.11 12.39
C PHE A 128 2.68 0.95 13.88
N SER A 129 1.46 0.63 14.27
CA SER A 129 1.04 0.52 15.67
C SER A 129 1.68 -0.66 16.41
N GLU A 130 1.93 -0.48 17.69
CA GLU A 130 2.38 -1.51 18.62
C GLU A 130 1.41 -1.62 19.80
N PRO A 131 1.43 -2.72 20.58
CA PRO A 131 0.57 -2.82 21.76
C PRO A 131 0.68 -1.63 22.73
N GLY A 132 1.87 -1.00 22.81
CA GLY A 132 2.14 0.18 23.64
C GLY A 132 2.25 1.50 22.88
N ALA A 133 2.02 1.54 21.56
CA ALA A 133 2.21 2.71 20.72
C ALA A 133 1.16 2.78 19.59
N GLY A 134 0.01 3.38 19.91
CA GLY A 134 -1.06 3.67 18.97
C GLY A 134 -1.09 5.15 18.59
N SER A 135 -1.93 5.95 19.25
CA SER A 135 -1.99 7.41 19.04
C SER A 135 -0.67 8.11 19.35
N ASP A 136 0.06 7.66 20.37
CA ASP A 136 1.46 8.04 20.59
C ASP A 136 2.40 7.12 19.80
N LEU A 137 2.38 7.28 18.46
CA LEU A 137 3.19 6.47 17.56
C LEU A 137 4.70 6.69 17.77
N ALA A 138 5.08 7.86 18.26
CA ALA A 138 6.47 8.17 18.55
C ALA A 138 7.07 7.31 19.68
N ALA A 139 6.23 6.65 20.49
CA ALA A 139 6.65 5.71 21.53
C ALA A 139 6.96 4.29 21.02
N LEU A 140 6.91 4.03 19.71
CA LEU A 140 7.20 2.72 19.12
C LEU A 140 8.59 2.20 19.53
N ARG A 141 8.69 0.87 19.73
CA ARG A 141 9.88 0.18 20.24
C ARG A 141 10.46 -0.84 19.27
N THR A 142 9.74 -1.25 18.22
CA THR A 142 10.31 -2.11 17.18
C THR A 142 11.62 -1.49 16.71
N SER A 143 12.72 -2.16 16.96
CA SER A 143 14.07 -1.63 16.71
C SER A 143 14.60 -2.13 15.36
N ALA A 144 15.50 -1.35 14.77
CA ALA A 144 16.31 -1.77 13.66
C ALA A 144 17.76 -1.34 13.92
N VAL A 145 18.60 -2.30 14.18
CA VAL A 145 20.02 -2.08 14.52
C VAL A 145 20.87 -2.39 13.30
N ARG A 146 21.82 -1.50 12.99
CA ARG A 146 22.73 -1.70 11.86
C ARG A 146 23.75 -2.80 12.18
N ASP A 147 23.84 -3.78 11.28
CA ASP A 147 24.84 -4.85 11.29
C ASP A 147 25.50 -4.93 9.90
N VAL A 148 26.67 -4.30 9.76
CA VAL A 148 27.44 -4.13 8.50
C VAL A 148 26.59 -3.44 7.41
N ASP A 149 26.07 -4.21 6.46
CA ASP A 149 25.26 -3.72 5.33
C ASP A 149 23.74 -3.97 5.52
N ASP A 150 23.37 -4.61 6.63
CA ASP A 150 21.99 -4.95 6.95
C ASP A 150 21.45 -4.13 8.13
N LEU A 151 20.14 -4.04 8.22
CA LEU A 151 19.40 -3.75 9.45
C LEU A 151 18.87 -5.05 10.03
N VAL A 152 19.05 -5.26 11.32
CA VAL A 152 18.44 -6.36 12.07
C VAL A 152 17.24 -5.80 12.80
N ILE A 153 16.05 -6.28 12.43
CA ILE A 153 14.76 -5.79 12.92
C ILE A 153 14.22 -6.75 13.97
N THR A 154 13.88 -6.22 15.14
CA THR A 154 13.25 -6.97 16.23
C THR A 154 12.14 -6.17 16.87
N GLY A 155 10.96 -6.79 17.03
CA GLY A 155 9.80 -6.14 17.62
C GLY A 155 8.47 -6.76 17.25
N GLN A 156 7.40 -6.02 17.55
CA GLN A 156 6.02 -6.46 17.33
C GLN A 156 5.18 -5.30 16.81
N LYS A 157 4.30 -5.61 15.85
CA LYS A 157 3.25 -4.70 15.38
C LYS A 157 1.88 -5.32 15.59
N ILE A 158 0.86 -4.48 15.71
CA ILE A 158 -0.53 -4.91 15.91
C ILE A 158 -1.47 -4.08 15.02
N TRP A 159 -2.65 -4.62 14.77
CA TRP A 159 -3.70 -4.00 13.94
C TRP A 159 -3.25 -3.81 12.48
N THR A 160 -2.38 -4.68 12.00
CA THR A 160 -1.92 -4.64 10.62
C THR A 160 -2.96 -5.27 9.70
N SER A 161 -3.63 -4.45 8.88
CA SER A 161 -4.61 -4.93 7.91
C SER A 161 -3.92 -5.68 6.77
N TRP A 162 -4.56 -6.78 6.31
CA TRP A 162 -4.17 -7.53 5.13
C TRP A 162 -2.78 -8.18 5.17
N ALA A 163 -2.14 -8.28 6.35
CA ALA A 163 -0.78 -8.79 6.45
C ALA A 163 -0.66 -10.26 6.02
N THR A 164 -1.73 -11.06 6.16
CA THR A 164 -1.77 -12.46 5.73
C THR A 164 -1.59 -12.61 4.22
N ASP A 165 -2.05 -11.62 3.45
CA ASP A 165 -2.00 -11.62 1.99
C ASP A 165 -0.84 -10.77 1.44
N ALA A 166 -0.09 -10.09 2.33
CA ALA A 166 0.92 -9.11 1.93
C ALA A 166 2.27 -9.75 1.60
N ASP A 167 2.85 -9.30 0.49
CA ASP A 167 4.24 -9.62 0.09
C ASP A 167 5.23 -8.68 0.78
N TRP A 168 4.82 -7.42 1.01
CA TRP A 168 5.66 -6.38 1.58
C TRP A 168 4.98 -5.64 2.73
N CYS A 169 5.78 -5.25 3.71
CA CYS A 169 5.35 -4.39 4.81
C CYS A 169 6.09 -3.06 4.78
N ALA A 170 5.33 -1.98 4.75
CA ALA A 170 5.83 -0.66 5.08
C ALA A 170 5.90 -0.53 6.61
N LEU A 171 7.11 -0.62 7.15
CA LEU A 171 7.34 -0.79 8.58
C LEU A 171 7.99 0.46 9.20
N LEU A 172 7.44 0.95 10.32
CA LEU A 172 8.10 1.96 11.14
C LEU A 172 8.95 1.30 12.22
N VAL A 173 10.22 1.68 12.28
CA VAL A 173 11.22 1.11 13.20
C VAL A 173 12.02 2.22 13.89
N ARG A 174 12.54 1.94 15.07
CA ARG A 174 13.46 2.81 15.78
C ARG A 174 14.90 2.49 15.38
N THR A 175 15.51 3.40 14.62
CA THR A 175 16.91 3.30 14.19
C THR A 175 17.84 4.13 15.07
N ASP A 176 17.34 5.20 15.70
CA ASP A 176 18.10 6.01 16.65
C ASP A 176 17.32 6.16 17.97
N PRO A 177 17.66 5.40 19.03
CA PRO A 177 17.04 5.52 20.34
C PRO A 177 17.49 6.76 21.12
N THR A 178 18.57 7.46 20.66
CA THR A 178 19.18 8.62 21.33
C THR A 178 18.74 9.95 20.73
N ALA A 179 17.91 9.93 19.69
CA ALA A 179 17.42 11.14 19.03
C ALA A 179 16.79 12.11 20.03
N GLY A 180 17.08 13.40 19.88
CA GLY A 180 16.63 14.46 20.81
C GLY A 180 15.11 14.59 20.92
N LYS A 181 14.38 14.15 19.88
CA LYS A 181 12.91 14.02 19.90
C LYS A 181 12.54 12.61 19.44
N PRO A 182 11.57 11.94 20.10
CA PRO A 182 11.23 10.54 19.82
C PRO A 182 10.95 10.24 18.33
N HIS A 183 10.23 11.12 17.62
CA HIS A 183 9.90 10.93 16.22
C HIS A 183 11.11 11.02 15.26
N GLN A 184 12.19 11.71 15.65
CA GLN A 184 13.40 11.86 14.83
C GLN A 184 14.25 10.59 14.76
N GLY A 185 14.04 9.63 15.67
CA GLY A 185 14.74 8.35 15.67
C GLY A 185 13.98 7.24 14.96
N ILE A 186 12.92 7.57 14.19
CA ILE A 186 12.08 6.60 13.48
C ILE A 186 12.44 6.61 12.00
N SER A 187 12.59 5.40 11.44
CA SER A 187 12.78 5.19 10.00
C SER A 187 11.62 4.38 9.42
N TYR A 188 11.37 4.62 8.13
CA TYR A 188 10.41 3.87 7.33
C TYR A 188 11.17 2.87 6.45
N VAL A 189 10.91 1.58 6.63
CA VAL A 189 11.60 0.51 5.91
C VAL A 189 10.59 -0.37 5.16
N LEU A 190 11.03 -0.95 4.04
CA LEU A 190 10.22 -1.82 3.18
C LEU A 190 10.66 -3.27 3.40
N VAL A 191 9.89 -4.05 4.16
CA VAL A 191 10.26 -5.40 4.59
C VAL A 191 9.52 -6.44 3.77
N ASP A 192 10.25 -7.41 3.23
CA ASP A 192 9.68 -8.61 2.59
C ASP A 192 9.06 -9.49 3.69
N MET A 193 7.75 -9.74 3.57
CA MET A 193 6.97 -10.51 4.54
C MET A 193 7.31 -12.00 4.56
N HIS A 194 8.02 -12.49 3.53
CA HIS A 194 8.52 -13.86 3.45
C HIS A 194 9.91 -14.04 4.05
N SER A 195 10.50 -12.95 4.60
CA SER A 195 11.83 -13.02 5.24
C SER A 195 11.81 -13.95 6.45
N PRO A 196 12.90 -14.74 6.66
CA PRO A 196 13.06 -15.51 7.91
C PRO A 196 12.94 -14.61 9.13
N GLY A 197 12.23 -15.07 10.17
CA GLY A 197 11.99 -14.31 11.40
C GLY A 197 10.68 -13.50 11.40
N VAL A 198 9.98 -13.39 10.28
CA VAL A 198 8.64 -12.78 10.23
C VAL A 198 7.60 -13.82 10.64
N THR A 199 6.74 -13.48 11.61
CA THR A 199 5.60 -14.29 12.01
C THR A 199 4.33 -13.44 11.99
N ILE A 200 3.28 -13.95 11.35
CA ILE A 200 1.97 -13.29 11.22
C ILE A 200 0.96 -14.07 12.05
N LYS A 201 0.21 -13.37 12.92
CA LYS A 201 -0.88 -13.95 13.71
C LYS A 201 -2.18 -13.20 13.47
N PRO A 202 -3.18 -13.83 12.85
CA PRO A 202 -4.48 -13.21 12.64
C PRO A 202 -5.19 -12.88 13.96
N ILE A 203 -5.88 -11.73 13.99
CA ILE A 203 -6.74 -11.28 15.09
C ILE A 203 -8.18 -11.53 14.67
N VAL A 204 -8.85 -12.47 15.33
CA VAL A 204 -10.26 -12.75 15.07
C VAL A 204 -11.13 -11.67 15.71
N MET A 205 -11.92 -10.97 14.90
CA MET A 205 -12.85 -9.92 15.33
C MET A 205 -14.19 -10.50 15.79
N LEU A 206 -15.05 -9.68 16.39
CA LEU A 206 -16.37 -10.09 16.89
C LEU A 206 -17.29 -10.70 15.83
N ASN A 207 -17.14 -10.28 14.56
CA ASN A 207 -17.90 -10.82 13.44
C ASN A 207 -17.32 -12.14 12.88
N GLY A 208 -16.21 -12.64 13.45
CA GLY A 208 -15.52 -13.85 13.02
C GLY A 208 -14.48 -13.63 11.91
N ASP A 209 -14.38 -12.42 11.33
CA ASP A 209 -13.38 -12.10 10.33
C ASP A 209 -11.99 -11.89 10.96
N ALA A 210 -10.93 -12.06 10.17
CA ALA A 210 -9.53 -11.91 10.60
C ALA A 210 -8.78 -10.95 9.65
N GLU A 211 -9.30 -9.74 9.47
CA GLU A 211 -8.67 -8.71 8.63
C GLU A 211 -7.38 -8.16 9.24
N PHE A 212 -7.34 -8.04 10.58
CA PHE A 212 -6.19 -7.50 11.29
C PHE A 212 -5.26 -8.60 11.77
N ASN A 213 -3.98 -8.24 11.92
CA ASN A 213 -2.94 -9.17 12.32
C ASN A 213 -2.00 -8.55 13.34
N GLU A 214 -1.38 -9.40 14.17
CA GLU A 214 -0.13 -9.12 14.85
C GLU A 214 1.03 -9.57 13.97
N LEU A 215 2.09 -8.77 13.93
CA LEU A 215 3.34 -9.10 13.27
C LEU A 215 4.45 -9.19 14.31
N PHE A 216 5.25 -10.24 14.24
CA PHE A 216 6.45 -10.40 15.05
C PHE A 216 7.67 -10.44 14.13
N PHE A 217 8.69 -9.70 14.51
CA PHE A 217 9.97 -9.64 13.82
C PHE A 217 11.03 -10.15 14.80
N ASP A 218 11.64 -11.29 14.49
CA ASP A 218 12.69 -11.92 15.29
C ASP A 218 13.99 -11.94 14.49
N GLU A 219 14.84 -10.93 14.75
CA GLU A 219 16.12 -10.72 14.07
C GLU A 219 16.03 -10.73 12.54
N VAL A 220 14.95 -10.16 11.98
CA VAL A 220 14.74 -10.09 10.53
C VAL A 220 15.81 -9.22 9.89
N ARG A 221 16.57 -9.82 8.97
CA ARG A 221 17.63 -9.13 8.24
C ARG A 221 17.08 -8.44 7.01
N TYR A 222 17.35 -7.15 6.92
CA TYR A 222 16.91 -6.27 5.86
C TYR A 222 18.10 -5.51 5.28
N ARG A 223 18.35 -5.66 3.97
CA ARG A 223 19.47 -5.01 3.32
C ARG A 223 19.26 -3.49 3.24
N TRP A 224 20.17 -2.73 3.87
CA TRP A 224 20.08 -1.27 4.00
C TRP A 224 19.87 -0.51 2.68
N GLN A 225 20.36 -1.02 1.54
CA GLN A 225 20.25 -0.38 0.22
C GLN A 225 18.81 -0.19 -0.26
N THR A 226 17.84 -0.84 0.37
CA THR A 226 16.41 -0.67 0.11
C THR A 226 15.74 0.41 0.97
N CYS A 227 16.45 1.03 1.94
CA CYS A 227 15.94 2.16 2.72
C CYS A 227 16.11 3.49 1.99
N SER A 228 15.10 4.37 2.08
CA SER A 228 15.33 5.80 1.93
C SER A 228 15.61 6.37 3.32
N ALA A 229 16.76 7.02 3.50
CA ALA A 229 16.93 7.92 4.63
C ALA A 229 15.96 9.10 4.45
N ALA A 230 15.28 9.48 5.52
CA ALA A 230 14.51 10.71 5.60
C ALA A 230 15.45 11.93 5.50
#